data_ff120d1e4e32b6c1adc5bb3d0a041945
#
_entry.id   ff120d1e4e32b6c1adc5bb3d0a041945
#
_cell.length_a   1.000
_cell.length_b   1.000
_cell.length_c   1.000
_cell.angle_alpha   90.00
_cell.angle_beta   90.00
_cell.angle_gamma   90.00
#
_symmetry.space_group_name_H-M   'P 1'
#
loop_
_entity.id
_entity.type
_entity.pdbx_description
1 polymer ?
#
loop_
_entity_poly.entity_id
_entity_poly.type
_entity_poly.pdbx_seq_one_letter_code
_entity_poly.pdbx_strand_id
1 'polypeptide(L)'
;MIEANKIVASFQMIASRVVRFELETKEVNNDNEKVNVRNSFDYEVVRIEEHEDHYYGVVQFKTDSVAKIGRKTLFKIFVVYEGKFVGNKNFLKQEDFQRMLELNGVVALSQFTRSYVLSVTALAGINPPVRLPMININQLKKLKEEMERSKSL
;
A
#
# COMPACT_ATOMS: atom_id res chain seq x y z
N MET A 1 -17.61 8.76 24.95
CA MET A 1 -16.31 8.52 24.29
C MET A 1 -15.40 7.74 25.23
N ILE A 2 -14.57 6.86 24.67
CA ILE A 2 -13.61 6.04 25.43
C ILE A 2 -12.23 6.68 25.28
N GLU A 3 -11.51 6.83 26.39
CA GLU A 3 -10.16 7.40 26.39
C GLU A 3 -9.17 6.49 25.64
N ALA A 4 -8.32 7.08 24.80
CA ALA A 4 -7.38 6.36 23.95
C ALA A 4 -6.40 5.46 24.73
N ASN A 5 -5.93 5.91 25.90
CA ASN A 5 -5.02 5.16 26.76
C ASN A 5 -5.54 3.79 27.22
N LYS A 6 -6.87 3.60 27.19
CA LYS A 6 -7.53 2.32 27.55
C LYS A 6 -7.60 1.32 26.39
N ILE A 7 -7.35 1.77 25.17
CA ILE A 7 -7.54 0.99 23.94
C ILE A 7 -6.34 1.03 22.98
N VAL A 8 -5.20 1.56 23.42
CA VAL A 8 -3.97 1.57 22.58
C VAL A 8 -3.53 0.14 22.29
N ALA A 9 -3.37 -0.18 21.02
CA ALA A 9 -2.92 -1.50 20.60
C ALA A 9 -1.41 -1.67 20.86
N SER A 10 -0.99 -2.92 21.02
CA SER A 10 0.43 -3.30 21.18
C SER A 10 1.26 -3.16 19.90
N PHE A 11 0.59 -2.97 18.77
CA PHE A 11 1.18 -2.75 17.45
C PHE A 11 0.82 -1.35 16.96
N GLN A 12 1.83 -0.53 16.66
CA GLN A 12 1.66 0.87 16.28
C GLN A 12 2.49 1.22 15.06
N MET A 13 1.95 2.10 14.21
CA MET A 13 2.75 2.78 13.18
C MET A 13 3.40 4.02 13.80
N ILE A 14 4.73 4.14 13.65
CA ILE A 14 5.50 5.26 14.21
C ILE A 14 5.98 6.25 13.15
N ALA A 15 6.03 5.85 11.90
CA ALA A 15 6.38 6.72 10.78
C ALA A 15 5.83 6.17 9.48
N SER A 16 5.59 7.07 8.52
CA SER A 16 5.25 6.70 7.15
C SER A 16 5.76 7.75 6.17
N ARG A 17 6.06 7.32 4.94
CA ARG A 17 6.53 8.21 3.88
C ARG A 17 6.26 7.63 2.49
N VAL A 18 6.16 8.50 1.51
CA VAL A 18 6.27 8.12 0.09
C VAL A 18 7.75 8.00 -0.25
N VAL A 19 8.18 6.80 -0.64
CA VAL A 19 9.56 6.52 -1.05
C VAL A 19 9.77 6.90 -2.52
N ARG A 20 8.78 6.58 -3.34
CA ARG A 20 8.80 6.83 -4.78
C ARG A 20 7.41 7.14 -5.28
N PHE A 21 7.32 8.15 -6.11
CA PHE A 21 6.09 8.52 -6.82
C PHE A 21 6.44 8.93 -8.25
N GLU A 22 5.74 8.32 -9.19
CA GLU A 22 5.83 8.67 -10.62
C GLU A 22 4.42 8.85 -11.14
N LEU A 23 4.19 9.97 -11.80
CA LEU A 23 2.97 10.28 -12.51
C LEU A 23 3.33 10.77 -13.91
N GLU A 24 2.83 10.09 -14.90
CA GLU A 24 2.91 10.51 -16.29
C GLU A 24 1.50 10.63 -16.85
N THR A 25 1.17 11.77 -17.43
CA THR A 25 -0.10 12.03 -18.11
C THR A 25 0.14 12.30 -19.57
N LYS A 26 -0.80 11.92 -20.43
CA LYS A 26 -0.80 12.24 -21.86
C LYS A 26 -2.11 12.91 -22.22
N GLU A 27 -2.02 13.91 -23.10
CA GLU A 27 -3.20 14.51 -23.68
C GLU A 27 -3.86 13.52 -24.62
N VAL A 28 -5.15 13.28 -24.40
CA VAL A 28 -5.97 12.41 -25.26
C VAL A 28 -7.23 13.18 -25.66
N ASN A 29 -7.28 13.51 -26.94
CA ASN A 29 -8.45 14.16 -27.55
C ASN A 29 -9.46 13.09 -27.95
N ASN A 30 -10.23 12.60 -26.98
CA ASN A 30 -11.31 11.65 -27.32
C ASN A 30 -12.40 11.63 -26.26
N ASP A 31 -13.48 12.33 -26.52
CA ASP A 31 -14.56 12.56 -25.55
C ASP A 31 -15.54 11.38 -25.40
N ASN A 32 -15.43 10.35 -26.23
CA ASN A 32 -16.45 9.28 -26.33
C ASN A 32 -15.95 7.85 -26.15
N GLU A 33 -14.68 7.62 -25.86
CA GLU A 33 -14.14 6.27 -25.66
C GLU A 33 -14.08 5.87 -24.20
N LYS A 34 -14.31 4.58 -23.94
CA LYS A 34 -14.25 4.00 -22.61
C LYS A 34 -12.81 3.96 -22.09
N VAL A 35 -12.60 4.48 -20.89
CA VAL A 35 -11.32 4.39 -20.18
C VAL A 35 -11.21 3.04 -19.47
N ASN A 36 -10.16 2.31 -19.76
CA ASN A 36 -9.82 1.08 -19.05
C ASN A 36 -8.68 1.35 -18.05
N VAL A 37 -8.95 1.08 -16.78
CA VAL A 37 -7.96 1.23 -15.70
C VAL A 37 -7.53 -0.14 -15.21
N ARG A 38 -6.22 -0.36 -15.16
CA ARG A 38 -5.61 -1.56 -14.59
C ARG A 38 -4.80 -1.16 -13.36
N ASN A 39 -5.08 -1.78 -12.24
CA ASN A 39 -4.36 -1.59 -10.99
C ASN A 39 -3.64 -2.88 -10.61
N SER A 40 -2.40 -2.74 -10.14
CA SER A 40 -1.61 -3.85 -9.60
C SER A 40 -1.01 -3.44 -8.26
N PHE A 41 -0.95 -4.39 -7.34
CA PHE A 41 -0.50 -4.14 -5.96
C PHE A 41 0.51 -5.20 -5.53
N ASP A 42 1.48 -4.78 -4.75
CA ASP A 42 2.43 -5.66 -4.07
C ASP A 42 2.84 -5.06 -2.73
N TYR A 43 3.41 -5.86 -1.85
CA TYR A 43 4.00 -5.40 -0.61
C TYR A 43 5.29 -6.16 -0.31
N GLU A 44 6.11 -5.58 0.52
CA GLU A 44 7.37 -6.18 0.97
C GLU A 44 7.63 -5.82 2.42
N VAL A 45 7.93 -6.82 3.23
CA VAL A 45 8.51 -6.61 4.55
C VAL A 45 10.01 -6.43 4.34
N VAL A 46 10.46 -5.18 4.40
CA VAL A 46 11.85 -4.80 4.06
C VAL A 46 12.83 -5.29 5.12
N ARG A 47 12.45 -5.14 6.39
CA ARG A 47 13.26 -5.61 7.52
C ARG A 47 12.42 -5.73 8.78
N ILE A 48 12.89 -6.58 9.68
CA ILE A 48 12.42 -6.70 11.06
C ILE A 48 13.65 -6.64 11.95
N GLU A 49 13.60 -5.78 12.97
CA GLU A 49 14.64 -5.62 13.97
C GLU A 49 14.08 -5.98 15.35
N GLU A 50 14.86 -6.72 16.12
CA GLU A 50 14.53 -7.07 17.48
C GLU A 50 15.39 -6.25 18.45
N HIS A 51 14.72 -5.54 19.35
CA HIS A 51 15.33 -4.81 20.46
C HIS A 51 14.90 -5.42 21.79
N GLU A 52 15.44 -4.92 22.91
CA GLU A 52 15.20 -5.51 24.22
C GLU A 52 13.70 -5.62 24.55
N ASP A 53 12.93 -4.54 24.37
CA ASP A 53 11.51 -4.47 24.72
C ASP A 53 10.55 -4.45 23.54
N HIS A 54 11.04 -4.26 22.32
CA HIS A 54 10.24 -4.03 21.15
C HIS A 54 10.78 -4.70 19.89
N TYR A 55 9.87 -5.01 18.98
CA TYR A 55 10.16 -5.28 17.56
C TYR A 55 9.94 -4.00 16.75
N TYR A 56 10.78 -3.77 15.76
CA TYR A 56 10.58 -2.77 14.73
C TYR A 56 10.50 -3.44 13.37
N GLY A 57 9.59 -2.99 12.54
CA GLY A 57 9.43 -3.50 11.19
C GLY A 57 9.22 -2.39 10.18
N VAL A 58 9.75 -2.57 8.99
CA VAL A 58 9.54 -1.67 7.86
C VAL A 58 8.84 -2.42 6.74
N VAL A 59 7.73 -1.88 6.28
CA VAL A 59 6.92 -2.44 5.20
C VAL A 59 6.78 -1.43 4.09
N GLN A 60 6.88 -1.87 2.86
CA GLN A 60 6.55 -1.09 1.67
C GLN A 60 5.33 -1.65 0.99
N PHE A 61 4.44 -0.77 0.56
CA PHE A 61 3.28 -1.09 -0.27
C PHE A 61 3.47 -0.43 -1.64
N LYS A 62 3.36 -1.22 -2.69
CA LYS A 62 3.62 -0.80 -4.07
C LYS A 62 2.32 -0.82 -4.87
N THR A 63 2.10 0.22 -5.62
CA THR A 63 0.91 0.35 -6.48
C THR A 63 1.33 0.81 -7.86
N ASP A 64 0.84 0.11 -8.86
CA ASP A 64 0.93 0.48 -10.27
C ASP A 64 -0.48 0.66 -10.82
N SER A 65 -0.76 1.81 -11.43
CA SER A 65 -2.06 2.12 -12.03
C SER A 65 -1.87 2.69 -13.43
N VAL A 66 -2.48 2.06 -14.41
CA VAL A 66 -2.40 2.49 -15.81
C VAL A 66 -3.81 2.64 -16.36
N ALA A 67 -4.11 3.81 -16.91
CA ALA A 67 -5.35 4.06 -17.63
C ALA A 67 -5.09 4.16 -19.13
N LYS A 68 -5.92 3.48 -19.92
CA LYS A 68 -5.85 3.49 -21.38
C LYS A 68 -7.19 3.80 -22.01
N ILE A 69 -7.13 4.49 -23.14
CA ILE A 69 -8.23 4.63 -24.09
C ILE A 69 -7.77 3.90 -25.36
N GLY A 70 -8.38 2.73 -25.63
CA GLY A 70 -7.91 1.84 -26.69
C GLY A 70 -6.46 1.42 -26.46
N ARG A 71 -5.57 1.77 -27.39
CA ARG A 71 -4.12 1.51 -27.28
C ARG A 71 -3.32 2.67 -26.69
N LYS A 72 -3.95 3.82 -26.47
CA LYS A 72 -3.29 5.03 -25.95
C LYS A 72 -3.30 5.04 -24.44
N THR A 73 -2.16 5.32 -23.83
CA THR A 73 -2.04 5.52 -22.40
C THR A 73 -2.48 6.94 -22.04
N LEU A 74 -3.45 7.05 -21.14
CA LEU A 74 -3.94 8.32 -20.60
C LEU A 74 -3.09 8.79 -19.43
N PHE A 75 -2.84 7.89 -18.47
CA PHE A 75 -1.90 8.12 -17.38
C PHE A 75 -1.25 6.84 -16.89
N LYS A 76 -0.09 7.01 -16.27
CA LYS A 76 0.61 5.96 -15.48
C LYS A 76 0.96 6.51 -14.12
N ILE A 77 0.68 5.73 -13.09
CA ILE A 77 1.02 6.06 -11.70
C ILE A 77 1.79 4.89 -11.12
N PHE A 78 2.92 5.18 -10.52
CA PHE A 78 3.65 4.23 -9.67
C PHE A 78 3.94 4.87 -8.32
N VAL A 79 3.58 4.18 -7.25
CA VAL A 79 3.81 4.68 -5.89
C VAL A 79 4.34 3.58 -4.99
N VAL A 80 5.35 3.93 -4.19
CA VAL A 80 5.84 3.11 -3.09
C VAL A 80 5.65 3.88 -1.79
N TYR A 81 4.78 3.37 -0.94
CA TYR A 81 4.51 3.92 0.39
C TYR A 81 5.16 3.03 1.45
N GLU A 82 5.94 3.61 2.34
CA GLU A 82 6.67 2.90 3.38
C GLU A 82 6.13 3.27 4.76
N GLY A 83 6.01 2.27 5.61
CA GLY A 83 5.64 2.45 7.01
C GLY A 83 6.64 1.78 7.93
N LYS A 84 6.93 2.44 9.05
CA LYS A 84 7.69 1.89 10.17
C LYS A 84 6.74 1.59 11.32
N PHE A 85 6.81 0.37 11.83
CA PHE A 85 5.93 -0.15 12.86
C PHE A 85 6.73 -0.63 14.08
N VAL A 86 6.08 -0.57 15.23
CA VAL A 86 6.63 -1.06 16.50
C VAL A 86 5.64 -2.00 17.15
N GLY A 87 6.14 -3.07 17.75
CA GLY A 87 5.36 -4.01 18.55
C GLY A 87 6.02 -4.25 19.91
N ASN A 88 5.21 -4.30 20.96
CA ASN A 88 5.69 -4.55 22.32
C ASN A 88 5.85 -6.05 22.55
N LYS A 89 7.06 -6.48 22.90
CA LYS A 89 7.40 -7.90 23.17
C LYS A 89 6.63 -8.51 24.34
N ASN A 90 6.17 -7.70 25.28
CA ASN A 90 5.38 -8.19 26.41
C ASN A 90 4.00 -8.72 25.98
N PHE A 91 3.50 -8.29 24.81
CA PHE A 91 2.18 -8.64 24.30
C PHE A 91 2.21 -9.39 22.97
N LEU A 92 3.34 -9.36 22.25
CA LEU A 92 3.48 -9.95 20.92
C LEU A 92 4.71 -10.87 20.85
N LYS A 93 4.53 -12.03 20.26
CA LYS A 93 5.62 -12.88 19.77
C LYS A 93 6.11 -12.37 18.41
N GLN A 94 7.33 -12.72 18.02
CA GLN A 94 7.91 -12.31 16.74
C GLN A 94 7.05 -12.73 15.54
N GLU A 95 6.50 -13.95 15.57
CA GLU A 95 5.63 -14.46 14.51
C GLU A 95 4.32 -13.65 14.38
N ASP A 96 3.73 -13.27 15.51
CA ASP A 96 2.55 -12.43 15.54
C ASP A 96 2.84 -11.02 15.04
N PHE A 97 3.99 -10.48 15.41
CA PHE A 97 4.45 -9.18 14.92
C PHE A 97 4.64 -9.19 13.40
N GLN A 98 5.31 -10.21 12.86
CA GLN A 98 5.48 -10.37 11.42
C GLN A 98 4.14 -10.48 10.70
N ARG A 99 3.22 -11.28 11.23
CA ARG A 99 1.87 -11.41 10.67
C ARG A 99 1.12 -10.08 10.68
N MET A 100 1.23 -9.30 11.75
CA MET A 100 0.62 -7.97 11.85
C MET A 100 1.22 -6.97 10.86
N LEU A 101 2.52 -7.03 10.60
CA LEU A 101 3.16 -6.24 9.54
C LEU A 101 2.53 -6.53 8.18
N GLU A 102 2.40 -7.81 7.84
CA GLU A 102 1.88 -8.26 6.53
C GLU A 102 0.38 -8.01 6.35
N LEU A 103 -0.38 -7.94 7.42
CA LEU A 103 -1.82 -7.68 7.38
C LEU A 103 -2.16 -6.24 7.77
N ASN A 104 -2.03 -5.91 9.05
CA ASN A 104 -2.43 -4.60 9.57
C ASN A 104 -1.57 -3.46 9.01
N GLY A 105 -0.26 -3.68 8.91
CA GLY A 105 0.65 -2.72 8.30
C GLY A 105 0.32 -2.44 6.84
N VAL A 106 0.09 -3.48 6.05
CA VAL A 106 -0.26 -3.35 4.64
C VAL A 106 -1.65 -2.71 4.46
N VAL A 107 -2.62 -3.06 5.31
CA VAL A 107 -3.94 -2.40 5.32
C VAL A 107 -3.79 -0.88 5.53
N ALA A 108 -3.04 -0.48 6.55
CA ALA A 108 -2.81 0.95 6.83
C ALA A 108 -2.14 1.66 5.65
N LEU A 109 -1.08 1.08 5.09
CA LEU A 109 -0.37 1.66 3.95
C LEU A 109 -1.23 1.73 2.69
N SER A 110 -2.08 0.74 2.46
CA SER A 110 -3.03 0.76 1.34
C SER A 110 -4.01 1.92 1.44
N GLN A 111 -4.49 2.26 2.63
CA GLN A 111 -5.37 3.40 2.84
C GLN A 111 -4.65 4.74 2.64
N PHE A 112 -3.42 4.87 3.14
CA PHE A 112 -2.60 6.06 2.89
C PHE A 112 -2.29 6.24 1.41
N THR A 113 -1.96 5.16 0.72
CA THR A 113 -1.73 5.19 -0.73
C THR A 113 -2.98 5.66 -1.49
N ARG A 114 -4.16 5.15 -1.13
CA ARG A 114 -5.43 5.58 -1.75
C ARG A 114 -5.67 7.09 -1.57
N SER A 115 -5.49 7.60 -0.35
CA SER A 115 -5.65 9.02 -0.04
C SER A 115 -4.63 9.88 -0.77
N TYR A 116 -3.38 9.45 -0.80
CA TYR A 116 -2.30 10.13 -1.49
C TYR A 116 -2.56 10.22 -2.99
N VAL A 117 -2.86 9.10 -3.65
CA VAL A 117 -3.13 9.05 -5.09
C VAL A 117 -4.35 9.91 -5.45
N LEU A 118 -5.42 9.85 -4.66
CA LEU A 118 -6.59 10.71 -4.86
C LEU A 118 -6.22 12.19 -4.84
N SER A 119 -5.44 12.61 -3.85
CA SER A 119 -5.04 14.01 -3.66
C SER A 119 -4.10 14.51 -4.76
N VAL A 120 -3.04 13.76 -5.06
CA VAL A 120 -2.05 14.18 -6.07
C VAL A 120 -2.63 14.15 -7.49
N THR A 121 -3.50 13.22 -7.81
CA THR A 121 -4.14 13.19 -9.14
C THR A 121 -5.15 14.32 -9.31
N ALA A 122 -5.86 14.71 -8.26
CA ALA A 122 -6.70 15.90 -8.27
C ALA A 122 -5.88 17.17 -8.53
N LEU A 123 -4.74 17.33 -7.83
CA LEU A 123 -3.82 18.44 -8.00
C LEU A 123 -3.14 18.45 -9.38
N ALA A 124 -2.92 17.27 -9.96
CA ALA A 124 -2.32 17.12 -11.28
C ALA A 124 -3.30 17.36 -12.45
N GLY A 125 -4.54 17.68 -12.15
CA GLY A 125 -5.55 17.99 -13.17
C GLY A 125 -6.24 16.77 -13.79
N ILE A 126 -6.12 15.59 -13.18
CA ILE A 126 -6.88 14.40 -13.60
C ILE A 126 -8.31 14.53 -13.06
N ASN A 127 -9.29 14.56 -13.97
CA ASN A 127 -10.69 14.72 -13.61
C ASN A 127 -11.56 13.62 -14.26
N PRO A 128 -12.26 12.78 -13.47
CA PRO A 128 -12.21 12.72 -12.00
C PRO A 128 -10.84 12.23 -11.48
N PRO A 129 -10.44 12.61 -10.25
CA PRO A 129 -9.19 12.13 -9.67
C PRO A 129 -9.23 10.61 -9.47
N VAL A 130 -8.06 9.98 -9.45
CA VAL A 130 -7.93 8.52 -9.39
C VAL A 130 -8.31 8.00 -8.01
N ARG A 131 -9.29 7.13 -7.98
CA ARG A 131 -9.72 6.38 -6.77
C ARG A 131 -9.28 4.94 -6.91
N LEU A 132 -8.22 4.59 -6.18
CA LEU A 132 -7.79 3.20 -6.11
C LEU A 132 -8.86 2.34 -5.39
N PRO A 133 -9.09 1.09 -5.83
CA PRO A 133 -10.03 0.20 -5.17
C PRO A 133 -9.58 -0.16 -3.76
N MET A 134 -10.52 -0.53 -2.91
CA MET A 134 -10.20 -1.27 -1.69
C MET A 134 -9.81 -2.69 -2.09
N ILE A 135 -8.75 -3.21 -1.48
CA ILE A 135 -8.24 -4.55 -1.79
C ILE A 135 -8.33 -5.47 -0.58
N ASN A 136 -8.51 -6.74 -0.84
CA ASN A 136 -8.47 -7.78 0.18
C ASN A 136 -7.01 -8.17 0.44
N ILE A 137 -6.46 -7.69 1.55
CA ILE A 137 -5.04 -7.91 1.90
C ILE A 137 -4.76 -9.38 2.21
N ASN A 138 -5.70 -10.10 2.81
CA ASN A 138 -5.55 -11.55 3.02
C ASN A 138 -5.41 -12.29 1.69
N GLN A 139 -6.20 -11.92 0.70
CA GLN A 139 -6.13 -12.52 -0.63
C GLN A 139 -4.83 -12.13 -1.34
N LEU A 140 -4.38 -10.87 -1.22
CA LEU A 140 -3.10 -10.41 -1.77
C LEU A 140 -1.94 -11.23 -1.19
N LYS A 141 -1.91 -11.42 0.13
CA LYS A 141 -0.90 -12.24 0.81
C LYS A 141 -0.89 -13.67 0.29
N LYS A 142 -2.07 -14.30 0.21
CA LYS A 142 -2.21 -15.68 -0.28
C LYS A 142 -1.68 -15.83 -1.71
N LEU A 143 -2.08 -14.96 -2.61
CA LEU A 143 -1.63 -14.99 -4.01
C LEU A 143 -0.13 -14.77 -4.13
N LYS A 144 0.44 -13.88 -3.31
CA LYS A 144 1.89 -13.65 -3.26
C LYS A 144 2.64 -14.91 -2.84
N GLU A 145 2.21 -15.58 -1.79
CA GLU A 145 2.80 -16.84 -1.32
C GLU A 145 2.72 -17.95 -2.38
N GLU A 146 1.59 -18.06 -3.10
CA GLU A 146 1.43 -19.01 -4.21
C GLU A 146 2.40 -18.73 -5.36
N MET A 147 2.59 -17.45 -5.71
CA MET A 147 3.55 -17.03 -6.76
C MET A 147 4.99 -17.33 -6.35
N GLU A 148 5.36 -17.12 -5.10
CA GLU A 148 6.71 -17.42 -4.58
C GLU A 148 6.99 -18.91 -4.58
N ARG A 149 6.04 -19.76 -4.19
CA ARG A 149 6.14 -21.23 -4.27
C ARG A 149 6.33 -21.70 -5.71
N SER A 150 5.62 -21.12 -6.65
CA SER A 150 5.75 -21.48 -8.09
C SER A 150 7.12 -21.15 -8.67
N LYS A 151 7.77 -20.10 -8.17
CA LYS A 151 9.11 -19.70 -8.60
C LYS A 151 10.23 -20.56 -7.99
N SER A 152 9.98 -21.20 -6.85
CA SER A 152 10.95 -22.07 -6.17
C SER A 152 10.95 -23.52 -6.68
N LEU A 153 10.05 -23.87 -7.57
CA LEU A 153 9.99 -25.15 -8.29
C LEU A 153 10.66 -24.97 -9.66
#